data_3503e69bc4f6e41ffdb865bb66484727
#
_entry.id   3503e69bc4f6e41ffdb865bb66484727
#
_cell.length_a   1.000
_cell.length_b   1.000
_cell.length_c   1.000
_cell.angle_alpha   90.00
_cell.angle_beta   90.00
_cell.angle_gamma   90.00
#
_symmetry.space_group_name_H-M   'P 1'
#
loop_
_entity.id
_entity.type
_entity.pdbx_description
1 polymer ?
#
loop_
_entity_poly.entity_id
_entity_poly.type
_entity_poly.pdbx_seq_one_letter_code
_entity_poly.pdbx_strand_id
1 'polypeptide(L)'
;VITVRELLGPDTPALPLFKEALVESVCETLGLKADYQECSASELVLGDQYYDEEIGQDEFVHEIDRLIAGDVVKRATIKTPGGFITTSFKLKGPKLDIIAEIFFHGDLFVSPPRVLFDLEAHLKGVFLPDIEAAIDEFFKETKINMMSIQPEHFVSAIKDALKGE
;
A
#
# COMPACT_ATOMS: atom_id res chain seq x y z
N VAL A 1 14.29 1.61 -0.73
CA VAL A 1 14.36 0.43 -1.61
C VAL A 1 15.74 0.40 -2.20
N ILE A 2 16.39 -0.78 -2.26
CA ILE A 2 17.68 -1.00 -2.89
C ILE A 2 17.51 -2.06 -3.96
N THR A 3 18.16 -1.90 -5.09
CA THR A 3 18.11 -2.89 -6.19
C THR A 3 19.21 -3.92 -6.04
N VAL A 4 19.04 -5.09 -6.66
CA VAL A 4 20.08 -6.14 -6.72
C VAL A 4 21.36 -5.60 -7.35
N ARG A 5 21.25 -4.70 -8.35
CA ARG A 5 22.39 -4.05 -8.99
C ARG A 5 23.15 -3.12 -8.04
N GLU A 6 22.45 -2.40 -7.18
CA GLU A 6 23.09 -1.54 -6.17
C GLU A 6 23.79 -2.36 -5.09
N LEU A 7 23.28 -3.56 -4.77
CA LEU A 7 23.90 -4.48 -3.81
C LEU A 7 25.13 -5.19 -4.36
N LEU A 8 25.03 -5.73 -5.58
CA LEU A 8 26.04 -6.63 -6.16
C LEU A 8 26.95 -5.94 -7.19
N GLY A 9 26.60 -4.74 -7.65
CA GLY A 9 27.40 -3.99 -8.61
C GLY A 9 27.66 -4.80 -9.90
N PRO A 10 28.97 -4.96 -10.28
CA PRO A 10 29.35 -5.73 -11.46
C PRO A 10 28.99 -7.21 -11.41
N ASP A 11 28.83 -7.77 -10.21
CA ASP A 11 28.51 -9.18 -9.99
C ASP A 11 26.99 -9.47 -10.08
N THR A 12 26.21 -8.49 -10.50
CA THR A 12 24.75 -8.67 -10.72
C THR A 12 24.53 -9.73 -11.80
N PRO A 13 23.83 -10.84 -11.49
CA PRO A 13 23.55 -11.88 -12.46
C PRO A 13 22.62 -11.38 -13.57
N ALA A 14 22.75 -11.96 -14.75
CA ALA A 14 21.79 -11.73 -15.83
C ALA A 14 20.39 -12.17 -15.40
N LEU A 15 19.36 -11.47 -15.88
CA LEU A 15 17.96 -11.71 -15.49
C LEU A 15 17.50 -13.19 -15.62
N PRO A 16 17.87 -13.96 -16.66
CA PRO A 16 17.52 -15.38 -16.73
C PRO A 16 18.08 -16.19 -15.56
N LEU A 17 19.36 -16.02 -15.23
CA LEU A 17 20.01 -16.71 -14.11
C LEU A 17 19.38 -16.33 -12.76
N PHE A 18 18.99 -15.06 -12.60
CA PHE A 18 18.30 -14.61 -11.40
C PHE A 18 16.92 -15.27 -11.28
N LYS A 19 16.17 -15.39 -12.38
CA LYS A 19 14.88 -16.08 -12.39
C LYS A 19 15.00 -17.56 -12.05
N GLU A 20 15.97 -18.25 -12.61
CA GLU A 20 16.24 -19.66 -12.33
C GLU A 20 16.57 -19.87 -10.84
N ALA A 21 17.50 -19.08 -10.30
CA ALA A 21 17.87 -19.17 -8.88
C ALA A 21 16.69 -18.88 -7.94
N LEU A 22 15.82 -17.93 -8.31
CA LEU A 22 14.61 -17.62 -7.54
C LEU A 22 13.65 -18.81 -7.53
N VAL A 23 13.37 -19.40 -8.69
CA VAL A 23 12.48 -20.56 -8.82
C VAL A 23 13.04 -21.76 -8.03
N GLU A 24 14.33 -22.02 -8.16
CA GLU A 24 15.01 -23.12 -7.43
C GLU A 24 14.88 -22.93 -5.92
N SER A 25 15.20 -21.74 -5.40
CA SER A 25 15.11 -21.42 -3.99
C SER A 25 13.67 -21.54 -3.45
N VAL A 26 12.67 -21.09 -4.20
CA VAL A 26 11.24 -21.24 -3.81
C VAL A 26 10.85 -22.72 -3.79
N CYS A 27 11.25 -23.48 -4.82
CA CYS A 27 10.95 -24.91 -4.90
C CYS A 27 11.58 -25.70 -3.75
N GLU A 28 12.85 -25.43 -3.44
CA GLU A 28 13.54 -26.06 -2.31
C GLU A 28 12.89 -25.71 -0.97
N THR A 29 12.58 -24.43 -0.75
CA THR A 29 12.00 -23.95 0.52
C THR A 29 10.62 -24.54 0.79
N LEU A 30 9.79 -24.63 -0.27
CA LEU A 30 8.41 -25.08 -0.16
C LEU A 30 8.21 -26.58 -0.47
N GLY A 31 9.26 -27.29 -0.84
CA GLY A 31 9.18 -28.70 -1.25
C GLY A 31 8.39 -28.89 -2.55
N LEU A 32 8.44 -27.93 -3.46
CA LEU A 32 7.72 -27.94 -4.72
C LEU A 32 8.62 -28.39 -5.87
N LYS A 33 7.98 -28.74 -6.99
CA LYS A 33 8.67 -29.01 -8.26
C LYS A 33 8.13 -28.03 -9.30
N ALA A 34 9.01 -27.26 -9.91
CA ALA A 34 8.63 -26.36 -11.00
C ALA A 34 8.35 -27.16 -12.27
N ASP A 35 7.27 -26.80 -12.95
CA ASP A 35 6.93 -27.24 -14.29
C ASP A 35 6.79 -25.99 -15.19
N TYR A 36 7.58 -25.94 -16.26
CA TYR A 36 7.59 -24.82 -17.17
C TYR A 36 6.70 -25.11 -18.36
N GLN A 37 5.65 -24.34 -18.47
CA GLN A 37 4.69 -24.45 -19.58
C GLN A 37 4.48 -23.07 -20.22
N GLU A 38 4.12 -23.05 -21.48
CA GLU A 38 3.61 -21.86 -22.12
C GLU A 38 2.18 -21.61 -21.67
N CYS A 39 1.79 -20.33 -21.62
CA CYS A 39 0.41 -19.97 -21.30
C CYS A 39 -0.54 -20.62 -22.31
N SER A 40 -1.63 -21.21 -21.82
CA SER A 40 -2.69 -21.70 -22.65
C SER A 40 -3.41 -20.56 -23.40
N ALA A 41 -4.08 -20.87 -24.49
CA ALA A 41 -4.86 -19.87 -25.22
C ALA A 41 -5.92 -19.17 -24.34
N SER A 42 -6.51 -19.90 -23.38
CA SER A 42 -7.51 -19.34 -22.46
C SER A 42 -6.87 -18.39 -21.43
N GLU A 43 -5.65 -18.67 -20.96
CA GLU A 43 -4.93 -17.77 -20.05
C GLU A 43 -4.50 -16.48 -20.75
N LEU A 44 -4.07 -16.57 -22.01
CA LEU A 44 -3.75 -15.38 -22.81
C LEU A 44 -4.96 -14.51 -23.05
N VAL A 45 -6.10 -15.10 -23.44
CA VAL A 45 -7.35 -14.35 -23.60
C VAL A 45 -7.79 -13.69 -22.29
N LEU A 46 -7.68 -14.39 -21.17
CA LEU A 46 -8.01 -13.83 -19.85
C LEU A 46 -7.04 -12.70 -19.47
N GLY A 47 -5.76 -12.82 -19.77
CA GLY A 47 -4.76 -11.79 -19.55
C GLY A 47 -5.06 -10.52 -20.36
N ASP A 48 -5.39 -10.66 -21.63
CA ASP A 48 -5.78 -9.55 -22.52
C ASP A 48 -7.06 -8.87 -21.99
N GLN A 49 -8.04 -9.66 -21.55
CA GLN A 49 -9.28 -9.12 -20.97
C GLN A 49 -9.00 -8.29 -19.70
N TYR A 50 -8.22 -8.81 -18.77
CA TYR A 50 -7.83 -8.04 -17.55
C TYR A 50 -7.02 -6.79 -17.88
N TYR A 51 -6.17 -6.86 -18.90
CA TYR A 51 -5.44 -5.69 -19.33
C TYR A 51 -6.37 -4.61 -19.87
N ASP A 52 -7.32 -4.98 -20.74
CA ASP A 52 -8.24 -4.03 -21.37
C ASP A 52 -9.29 -3.47 -20.39
N GLU A 53 -9.76 -4.29 -19.43
CA GLU A 53 -10.84 -3.91 -18.52
C GLU A 53 -10.33 -3.22 -17.24
N GLU A 54 -9.09 -3.51 -16.79
CA GLU A 54 -8.56 -3.04 -15.50
C GLU A 54 -7.15 -2.44 -15.62
N ILE A 55 -6.12 -3.29 -15.81
CA ILE A 55 -4.71 -2.94 -15.61
C ILE A 55 -4.22 -1.89 -16.62
N GLY A 56 -4.70 -1.95 -17.87
CA GLY A 56 -4.32 -1.05 -18.95
C GLY A 56 -5.06 0.28 -18.96
N GLN A 57 -6.01 0.48 -18.03
CA GLN A 57 -6.77 1.72 -17.96
C GLN A 57 -5.99 2.83 -17.27
N ASP A 58 -6.12 4.06 -17.76
CA ASP A 58 -5.53 5.24 -17.11
C ASP A 58 -6.04 5.40 -15.67
N GLU A 59 -7.27 4.99 -15.42
CA GLU A 59 -7.86 4.95 -14.09
C GLU A 59 -7.04 4.11 -13.11
N PHE A 60 -6.61 2.92 -13.50
CA PHE A 60 -5.82 2.04 -12.66
C PHE A 60 -4.45 2.64 -12.35
N VAL A 61 -3.79 3.21 -13.34
CA VAL A 61 -2.46 3.82 -13.20
C VAL A 61 -2.51 5.08 -12.34
N HIS A 62 -3.57 5.89 -12.46
CA HIS A 62 -3.72 7.18 -11.79
C HIS A 62 -4.72 7.17 -10.63
N GLU A 63 -5.17 5.99 -10.19
CA GLU A 63 -6.12 5.87 -9.09
C GLU A 63 -5.64 6.58 -7.82
N ILE A 64 -4.35 6.47 -7.51
CA ILE A 64 -3.73 7.15 -6.36
C ILE A 64 -3.64 8.66 -6.58
N ASP A 65 -3.42 9.12 -7.81
CA ASP A 65 -3.25 10.54 -8.15
C ASP A 65 -4.59 11.31 -8.07
N ARG A 66 -5.72 10.66 -8.33
CA ARG A 66 -7.06 11.27 -8.22
C ARG A 66 -7.39 11.78 -6.82
N LEU A 67 -6.76 11.22 -5.81
CA LEU A 67 -6.98 11.58 -4.41
C LEU A 67 -6.35 12.93 -4.02
N ILE A 68 -5.55 13.53 -4.90
CA ILE A 68 -4.66 14.65 -4.57
C ILE A 68 -4.96 15.92 -5.38
N ALA A 69 -5.94 15.91 -6.26
CA ALA A 69 -6.27 17.05 -7.10
C ALA A 69 -6.93 18.19 -6.30
N GLY A 70 -6.22 19.33 -6.19
CA GLY A 70 -6.69 20.60 -5.62
C GLY A 70 -6.52 20.74 -4.11
N ASP A 71 -6.30 21.97 -3.65
CA ASP A 71 -6.15 22.43 -2.25
C ASP A 71 -5.04 21.77 -1.39
N VAL A 72 -4.65 22.42 -0.32
CA VAL A 72 -3.53 22.03 0.55
C VAL A 72 -3.70 20.60 1.08
N VAL A 73 -3.03 19.65 0.44
CA VAL A 73 -2.98 18.26 0.87
C VAL A 73 -1.80 18.08 1.82
N LYS A 74 -2.05 17.59 3.02
CA LYS A 74 -1.00 17.14 3.93
C LYS A 74 -0.60 15.72 3.57
N ARG A 75 0.70 15.46 3.43
CA ARG A 75 1.23 14.15 3.04
C ARG A 75 2.50 13.81 3.80
N ALA A 76 2.60 12.55 4.22
CA ALA A 76 3.85 11.98 4.72
C ALA A 76 3.93 10.49 4.42
N THR A 77 5.16 10.00 4.35
CA THR A 77 5.47 8.57 4.25
C THR A 77 6.35 8.18 5.42
N ILE A 78 5.91 7.21 6.20
CA ILE A 78 6.70 6.64 7.28
C ILE A 78 7.12 5.21 6.95
N LYS A 79 8.28 4.81 7.50
CA LYS A 79 8.74 3.42 7.44
C LYS A 79 8.33 2.70 8.71
N THR A 80 7.72 1.54 8.55
CA THR A 80 7.33 0.64 9.65
C THR A 80 8.00 -0.72 9.50
N PRO A 81 7.99 -1.58 10.52
CA PRO A 81 8.47 -2.96 10.38
C PRO A 81 7.72 -3.78 9.33
N GLY A 82 6.48 -3.41 9.01
CA GLY A 82 5.63 -4.08 8.03
C GLY A 82 5.60 -3.44 6.64
N GLY A 83 6.46 -2.45 6.36
CA GLY A 83 6.52 -1.74 5.09
C GLY A 83 6.38 -0.22 5.24
N PHE A 84 5.98 0.47 4.18
CA PHE A 84 5.77 1.91 4.18
C PHE A 84 4.29 2.24 4.27
N ILE A 85 3.95 3.24 5.08
CA ILE A 85 2.63 3.85 5.13
C ILE A 85 2.76 5.28 4.60
N THR A 86 2.08 5.58 3.52
CA THR A 86 1.87 6.94 3.04
C THR A 86 0.45 7.35 3.40
N THR A 87 0.31 8.47 4.10
CA THR A 87 -0.98 9.12 4.31
C THR A 87 -1.05 10.41 3.51
N SER A 88 -2.23 10.67 2.96
CA SER A 88 -2.56 11.94 2.30
C SER A 88 -3.94 12.36 2.76
N PHE A 89 -4.09 13.58 3.24
CA PHE A 89 -5.39 14.05 3.71
C PHE A 89 -5.59 15.54 3.52
N LYS A 90 -6.86 15.94 3.49
CA LYS A 90 -7.31 17.32 3.47
C LYS A 90 -8.00 17.67 4.78
N LEU A 91 -7.81 18.89 5.21
CA LEU A 91 -8.48 19.44 6.38
C LEU A 91 -9.60 20.39 5.97
N LYS A 92 -10.61 20.50 6.82
CA LYS A 92 -11.71 21.44 6.68
C LYS A 92 -12.00 22.15 8.01
N GLY A 93 -12.91 23.10 7.97
CA GLY A 93 -13.27 23.91 9.11
C GLY A 93 -12.46 25.20 9.22
N PRO A 94 -12.90 26.16 10.05
CA PRO A 94 -12.27 27.47 10.18
C PRO A 94 -10.84 27.42 10.71
N LYS A 95 -10.50 26.34 11.46
CA LYS A 95 -9.16 26.13 12.04
C LYS A 95 -8.35 25.11 11.27
N LEU A 96 -8.90 24.51 10.20
CA LEU A 96 -8.30 23.39 9.48
C LEU A 96 -7.88 22.26 10.43
N ASP A 97 -8.78 21.87 11.31
CA ASP A 97 -8.59 20.88 12.38
C ASP A 97 -9.51 19.66 12.27
N ILE A 98 -10.28 19.57 11.18
CA ILE A 98 -11.20 18.44 10.91
C ILE A 98 -10.74 17.74 9.64
N ILE A 99 -10.65 16.41 9.67
CA ILE A 99 -10.36 15.62 8.47
C ILE A 99 -11.54 15.72 7.49
N ALA A 100 -11.29 16.25 6.31
CA ALA A 100 -12.26 16.28 5.21
C ALA A 100 -12.25 14.97 4.44
N GLU A 101 -11.05 14.53 4.07
CA GLU A 101 -10.74 13.30 3.36
C GLU A 101 -9.38 12.80 3.83
N ILE A 102 -9.20 11.48 3.89
CA ILE A 102 -7.93 10.85 4.22
C ILE A 102 -7.78 9.56 3.44
N PHE A 103 -6.54 9.26 3.03
CA PHE A 103 -6.19 8.06 2.30
C PHE A 103 -4.89 7.48 2.84
N PHE A 104 -4.86 6.16 2.95
CA PHE A 104 -3.68 5.39 3.30
C PHE A 104 -3.31 4.48 2.16
N HIS A 105 -2.06 4.55 1.73
CA HIS A 105 -1.51 3.65 0.74
C HIS A 105 -0.06 3.32 1.07
N GLY A 106 0.48 2.35 0.39
CA GLY A 106 1.86 1.93 0.60
C GLY A 106 2.01 0.41 0.51
N ASP A 107 3.10 -0.08 1.02
CA ASP A 107 3.42 -1.51 1.06
C ASP A 107 2.80 -2.12 2.33
N LEU A 108 1.47 -2.32 2.29
CA LEU A 108 0.66 -2.69 3.44
C LEU A 108 0.03 -4.08 3.24
N PHE A 109 0.35 -5.00 4.16
CA PHE A 109 -0.37 -6.27 4.24
C PHE A 109 -1.46 -6.19 5.30
N VAL A 110 -2.68 -5.86 4.86
CA VAL A 110 -3.88 -5.77 5.71
C VAL A 110 -4.94 -6.74 5.18
N SER A 111 -5.47 -7.56 6.06
CA SER A 111 -6.51 -8.53 5.71
C SER A 111 -7.71 -8.41 6.65
N PRO A 112 -8.92 -8.22 6.11
CA PRO A 112 -9.25 -8.01 4.71
C PRO A 112 -8.83 -6.62 4.19
N PRO A 113 -8.49 -6.47 2.88
CA PRO A 113 -8.03 -5.19 2.32
C PRO A 113 -9.01 -4.03 2.50
N ARG A 114 -10.30 -4.31 2.52
CA ARG A 114 -11.38 -3.34 2.73
C ARG A 114 -11.23 -2.53 4.02
N VAL A 115 -10.55 -3.06 5.01
CA VAL A 115 -10.36 -2.39 6.31
C VAL A 115 -9.72 -1.01 6.19
N LEU A 116 -8.83 -0.80 5.22
CA LEU A 116 -8.24 0.53 4.99
C LEU A 116 -9.31 1.54 4.56
N PHE A 117 -10.18 1.17 3.63
CA PHE A 117 -11.30 2.01 3.20
C PHE A 117 -12.29 2.29 4.34
N ASP A 118 -12.55 1.30 5.19
CA ASP A 118 -13.43 1.46 6.35
C ASP A 118 -12.78 2.40 7.40
N LEU A 119 -11.46 2.32 7.63
CA LEU A 119 -10.71 3.24 8.48
C LEU A 119 -10.75 4.68 7.92
N GLU A 120 -10.52 4.85 6.63
CA GLU A 120 -10.56 6.14 5.94
C GLU A 120 -11.96 6.78 6.08
N ALA A 121 -13.01 5.99 5.90
CA ALA A 121 -14.39 6.43 6.08
C ALA A 121 -14.68 6.81 7.54
N HIS A 122 -14.17 6.03 8.51
CA HIS A 122 -14.32 6.28 9.95
C HIS A 122 -13.65 7.59 10.38
N LEU A 123 -12.48 7.90 9.83
CA LEU A 123 -11.72 9.10 10.16
C LEU A 123 -12.27 10.38 9.52
N LYS A 124 -13.14 10.27 8.52
CA LYS A 124 -13.77 11.43 7.88
C LYS A 124 -14.66 12.18 8.83
N GLY A 125 -14.36 13.45 9.06
CA GLY A 125 -15.07 14.32 10.00
C GLY A 125 -14.52 14.31 11.43
N VAL A 126 -13.50 13.53 11.72
CA VAL A 126 -12.83 13.49 13.03
C VAL A 126 -11.96 14.74 13.22
N PHE A 127 -11.95 15.28 14.46
CA PHE A 127 -11.04 16.35 14.85
C PHE A 127 -9.62 15.82 15.04
N LEU A 128 -8.62 16.59 14.62
CA LEU A 128 -7.22 16.22 14.77
C LEU A 128 -6.80 15.80 16.19
N PRO A 129 -7.27 16.46 17.27
CA PRO A 129 -6.98 16.03 18.64
C PRO A 129 -7.52 14.65 18.99
N ASP A 130 -8.58 14.21 18.34
CA ASP A 130 -9.30 12.95 18.64
C ASP A 130 -8.85 11.78 17.76
N ILE A 131 -7.94 12.01 16.82
CA ILE A 131 -7.52 11.01 15.83
C ILE A 131 -6.99 9.73 16.47
N GLU A 132 -6.15 9.84 17.49
CA GLU A 132 -5.56 8.69 18.18
C GLU A 132 -6.66 7.82 18.81
N ALA A 133 -7.60 8.44 19.50
CA ALA A 133 -8.73 7.75 20.10
C ALA A 133 -9.64 7.10 19.04
N ALA A 134 -9.91 7.79 17.94
CA ALA A 134 -10.73 7.27 16.85
C ALA A 134 -10.08 6.05 16.16
N ILE A 135 -8.77 6.08 15.92
CA ILE A 135 -8.04 4.95 15.36
C ILE A 135 -8.03 3.77 16.33
N ASP A 136 -7.79 4.00 17.61
CA ASP A 136 -7.80 2.97 18.63
C ASP A 136 -9.19 2.31 18.77
N GLU A 137 -10.27 3.11 18.73
CA GLU A 137 -11.63 2.62 18.77
C GLU A 137 -11.95 1.73 17.58
N PHE A 138 -11.61 2.19 16.38
CA PHE A 138 -11.81 1.44 15.14
C PHE A 138 -11.13 0.06 15.19
N PHE A 139 -9.88 0.01 15.61
CA PHE A 139 -9.12 -1.25 15.64
C PHE A 139 -9.52 -2.17 16.81
N LYS A 140 -10.11 -1.66 17.90
CA LYS A 140 -10.68 -2.51 18.97
C LYS A 140 -11.91 -3.29 18.51
N GLU A 141 -12.72 -2.71 17.65
CA GLU A 141 -13.95 -3.30 17.18
C GLU A 141 -13.79 -4.20 15.96
N THR A 142 -12.68 -4.08 15.25
CA THR A 142 -12.46 -4.74 13.96
C THR A 142 -11.50 -5.92 14.07
N LYS A 143 -11.93 -7.10 13.61
CA LYS A 143 -11.04 -8.28 13.51
C LYS A 143 -10.13 -8.16 12.30
N ILE A 144 -8.88 -7.86 12.52
CA ILE A 144 -7.90 -7.57 11.46
C ILE A 144 -6.64 -8.37 11.68
N ASN A 145 -6.00 -8.74 10.56
CA ASN A 145 -4.63 -9.20 10.55
C ASN A 145 -3.78 -8.19 9.76
N MET A 146 -2.90 -7.49 10.44
CA MET A 146 -2.02 -6.46 9.86
C MET A 146 -0.54 -6.86 9.88
N MET A 147 -0.24 -8.12 10.10
CA MET A 147 1.13 -8.62 10.24
C MET A 147 1.97 -7.76 11.21
N SER A 148 2.92 -6.98 10.69
CA SER A 148 3.85 -6.15 11.48
C SER A 148 3.45 -4.67 11.57
N ILE A 149 2.24 -4.31 11.13
CA ILE A 149 1.70 -2.96 11.24
C ILE A 149 0.81 -2.90 12.48
N GLN A 150 0.82 -1.77 13.18
CA GLN A 150 0.05 -1.52 14.38
C GLN A 150 -0.77 -0.23 14.21
N PRO A 151 -1.88 -0.04 14.96
CA PRO A 151 -2.69 1.18 14.90
C PRO A 151 -1.89 2.47 15.07
N GLU A 152 -0.88 2.46 15.94
CA GLU A 152 -0.02 3.61 16.23
C GLU A 152 0.80 4.07 15.01
N HIS A 153 1.03 3.20 14.04
CA HIS A 153 1.71 3.58 12.81
C HIS A 153 0.83 4.51 11.96
N PHE A 154 -0.48 4.30 11.89
CA PHE A 154 -1.40 5.19 11.19
C PHE A 154 -1.45 6.57 11.87
N VAL A 155 -1.50 6.58 13.21
CA VAL A 155 -1.42 7.83 14.01
C VAL A 155 -0.12 8.57 13.71
N SER A 156 1.01 7.86 13.68
CA SER A 156 2.32 8.44 13.41
C SER A 156 2.41 9.04 12.01
N ALA A 157 1.86 8.36 10.99
CA ALA A 157 1.82 8.85 9.62
C ALA A 157 1.05 10.18 9.51
N ILE A 158 -0.12 10.27 10.18
CA ILE A 158 -0.90 11.50 10.21
C ILE A 158 -0.15 12.62 10.94
N LYS A 159 0.41 12.33 12.12
CA LYS A 159 1.20 13.30 12.89
C LYS A 159 2.41 13.83 12.12
N ASP A 160 3.08 12.97 11.34
CA ASP A 160 4.22 13.38 10.51
C ASP A 160 3.77 14.25 9.33
N ALA A 161 2.65 13.95 8.70
CA ALA A 161 2.08 14.77 7.65
C ALA A 161 1.65 16.18 8.13
N LEU A 162 1.31 16.32 9.41
CA LEU A 162 1.00 17.61 10.03
C LEU A 162 2.25 18.46 10.29
N LYS A 163 3.41 17.84 10.49
CA LYS A 163 4.68 18.53 10.76
C LYS A 163 5.37 19.02 9.47
N GLY A 164 5.09 18.36 8.34
CA GLY A 164 5.69 18.68 7.05
C GLY A 164 5.13 20.01 6.51
N GLU A 165 5.95 21.03 6.47
CA GLU A 165 5.90 22.17 5.57
C GLU A 165 6.91 21.95 4.45
#